data_db644f6fbc2746676245227bc43f7c76
#
_entry.id   db644f6fbc2746676245227bc43f7c76
#
_cell.length_a   1.000
_cell.length_b   1.000
_cell.length_c   1.000
_cell.angle_alpha   90.00
_cell.angle_beta   90.00
_cell.angle_gamma   90.00
#
_symmetry.space_group_name_H-M   'P 1'
#
loop_
_entity.id
_entity.type
_entity.pdbx_description
1 polymer ?
#
loop_
_entity_poly.entity_id
_entity_poly.type
_entity_poly.pdbx_seq_one_letter_code
_entity_poly.pdbx_strand_id
1 'polypeptide(L)'
;MENISRKKFIAAATMATAGMALGLNAKGFTLPKGSNRSDAGQSSPGKIKVSIFSKHLHWLNYTDMASLAADMGFDGVDLTVRPDGHVLPEHVAADLPKAVAAVEQAGLKVYTIVTNIKSPDEKYTHDILKAASALGIKYYRMAWLNYDKSIGIPENLKAINKQFKALEALNGQYNMHGAYQNHSGELFGASVWDLWLGMDATSPDFIGCQYDVRHATTEGADTWSTSIQTLIPRIKTTNVKDFYWDKKNGKWQVKSVPLGEGMVDFPKYFRILKEQKINGPMSLHCEYELGGAQDGAKQLTISKDAFTTAVKKDLATLRGWLKEYDL
;
A
#
# COMPACT_ATOMS: atom_id res chain seq x y z
N MET A 1 -41.01 -6.27 -24.19
CA MET A 1 -39.62 -5.98 -24.61
C MET A 1 -39.50 -6.37 -26.08
N GLU A 2 -39.51 -5.39 -26.98
CA GLU A 2 -39.42 -5.65 -28.42
C GLU A 2 -37.99 -6.02 -28.82
N ASN A 3 -37.88 -7.14 -29.52
CA ASN A 3 -36.62 -7.63 -30.08
C ASN A 3 -36.15 -6.73 -31.23
N ILE A 4 -35.13 -5.93 -30.98
CA ILE A 4 -34.47 -5.14 -32.03
C ILE A 4 -33.60 -6.10 -32.85
N SER A 5 -33.94 -6.31 -34.14
CA SER A 5 -33.22 -7.20 -35.02
C SER A 5 -31.82 -6.66 -35.35
N ARG A 6 -30.82 -7.56 -35.51
CA ARG A 6 -29.43 -7.23 -35.88
C ARG A 6 -29.31 -6.28 -37.10
N LYS A 7 -30.26 -6.32 -38.03
CA LYS A 7 -30.28 -5.44 -39.23
C LYS A 7 -30.57 -3.98 -38.88
N LYS A 8 -31.38 -3.67 -37.85
CA LYS A 8 -31.66 -2.31 -37.41
C LYS A 8 -30.49 -1.68 -36.62
N PHE A 9 -29.69 -2.49 -35.97
CA PHE A 9 -28.50 -2.00 -35.24
C PHE A 9 -27.35 -1.58 -36.21
N ILE A 10 -27.18 -2.31 -37.31
CA ILE A 10 -26.13 -2.00 -38.32
C ILE A 10 -26.54 -0.71 -39.14
N ALA A 11 -27.82 -0.49 -39.38
CA ALA A 11 -28.27 0.71 -40.11
C ALA A 11 -28.10 2.01 -39.31
N ALA A 12 -28.11 1.98 -37.98
CA ALA A 12 -27.90 3.16 -37.15
C ALA A 12 -26.41 3.56 -37.01
N ALA A 13 -25.48 2.64 -37.26
CA ALA A 13 -24.04 2.91 -37.18
C ALA A 13 -23.44 3.52 -38.46
N THR A 14 -24.16 3.50 -39.59
CA THR A 14 -23.65 3.96 -40.90
C THR A 14 -24.06 5.36 -41.31
N MET A 15 -24.85 6.09 -40.50
CA MET A 15 -25.28 7.44 -40.80
C MET A 15 -24.51 8.57 -40.05
N ALA A 16 -23.44 8.26 -39.37
CA ALA A 16 -22.67 9.26 -38.62
C ALA A 16 -21.38 9.77 -39.32
N THR A 17 -21.12 9.40 -40.61
CA THR A 17 -19.86 9.76 -41.28
C THR A 17 -20.03 10.50 -42.63
N ALA A 18 -21.19 11.08 -42.92
CA ALA A 18 -21.35 11.87 -44.15
C ALA A 18 -22.04 13.20 -43.87
N GLY A 19 -21.26 14.23 -43.61
CA GLY A 19 -21.76 15.58 -43.55
C GLY A 19 -20.91 16.55 -42.73
N MET A 20 -19.83 17.07 -43.31
CA MET A 20 -19.32 18.44 -43.10
C MET A 20 -18.14 18.73 -44.01
N ALA A 21 -18.47 19.11 -45.24
CA ALA A 21 -17.58 19.86 -46.10
C ALA A 21 -18.37 21.06 -46.63
N LEU A 22 -18.43 22.14 -45.89
CA LEU A 22 -18.80 23.45 -46.38
C LEU A 22 -17.91 24.48 -45.66
N GLY A 23 -17.12 25.17 -46.47
CA GLY A 23 -16.16 26.15 -46.04
C GLY A 23 -16.80 27.36 -45.36
N LEU A 24 -16.16 27.80 -44.30
CA LEU A 24 -16.31 29.14 -43.76
C LEU A 24 -14.91 29.73 -43.51
N ASN A 25 -14.63 30.82 -44.24
CA ASN A 25 -13.49 31.71 -44.02
C ASN A 25 -13.45 32.15 -42.54
N ALA A 26 -12.49 31.72 -41.79
CA ALA A 26 -12.18 32.25 -40.47
C ALA A 26 -10.96 33.17 -40.58
N LYS A 27 -11.19 34.46 -40.45
CA LYS A 27 -10.17 35.47 -40.17
C LYS A 27 -9.42 35.11 -38.92
N GLY A 28 -8.10 35.30 -38.96
CA GLY A 28 -7.11 34.90 -37.96
C GLY A 28 -7.52 35.19 -36.51
N PHE A 29 -7.53 34.12 -35.74
CA PHE A 29 -7.43 34.16 -34.29
C PHE A 29 -6.03 33.71 -33.92
N THR A 30 -5.14 34.66 -33.66
CA THR A 30 -3.82 34.40 -33.12
C THR A 30 -3.98 33.99 -31.65
N LEU A 31 -3.75 32.70 -31.34
CA LEU A 31 -3.59 32.26 -29.97
C LEU A 31 -2.32 32.91 -29.38
N PRO A 32 -2.38 33.44 -28.17
CA PRO A 32 -1.17 33.91 -27.49
C PRO A 32 -0.23 32.74 -27.35
N LYS A 33 1.05 32.92 -27.78
CA LYS A 33 2.15 32.00 -27.51
C LYS A 33 2.15 31.71 -26.02
N GLY A 34 1.87 30.43 -25.66
CA GLY A 34 1.99 29.95 -24.30
C GLY A 34 3.37 30.27 -23.75
N SER A 35 3.40 30.95 -22.63
CA SER A 35 4.59 31.12 -21.82
C SER A 35 5.24 29.76 -21.65
N ASN A 36 6.53 29.67 -21.92
CA ASN A 36 7.40 28.57 -21.52
C ASN A 36 7.14 28.27 -20.04
N ARG A 37 6.32 27.24 -19.77
CA ARG A 37 6.44 26.55 -18.50
C ARG A 37 7.83 25.92 -18.55
N SER A 38 8.76 26.53 -17.83
CA SER A 38 10.01 25.89 -17.44
C SER A 38 9.67 24.46 -17.05
N ASP A 39 10.26 23.49 -17.75
CA ASP A 39 10.39 22.13 -17.30
C ASP A 39 10.99 22.19 -15.89
N ALA A 40 10.13 22.21 -14.88
CA ALA A 40 10.54 21.89 -13.54
C ALA A 40 11.06 20.47 -13.62
N GLY A 41 12.37 20.33 -13.52
CA GLY A 41 13.14 19.12 -13.76
C GLY A 41 12.39 17.91 -13.25
N GLN A 42 12.06 16.99 -14.14
CA GLN A 42 11.71 15.63 -13.76
C GLN A 42 12.96 15.05 -13.10
N SER A 43 13.03 15.20 -11.77
CA SER A 43 13.95 14.40 -10.97
C SER A 43 13.69 12.95 -11.34
N SER A 44 14.71 12.23 -11.74
CA SER A 44 14.66 10.79 -11.93
C SER A 44 13.89 10.18 -10.76
N PRO A 45 12.92 9.30 -10.99
CA PRO A 45 12.15 8.69 -9.90
C PRO A 45 13.14 8.15 -8.87
N GLY A 46 13.06 8.64 -7.62
CA GLY A 46 13.95 8.19 -6.55
C GLY A 46 13.81 6.68 -6.39
N LYS A 47 14.90 5.99 -6.08
CA LYS A 47 14.90 4.55 -5.81
C LYS A 47 13.96 4.23 -4.66
N ILE A 48 13.27 3.10 -4.74
CA ILE A 48 12.38 2.61 -3.69
C ILE A 48 13.15 2.50 -2.36
N LYS A 49 12.57 3.08 -1.31
CA LYS A 49 13.10 3.01 0.04
C LYS A 49 12.51 1.81 0.77
N VAL A 50 13.35 0.97 1.34
CA VAL A 50 12.94 -0.26 2.01
C VAL A 50 12.95 -0.07 3.51
N SER A 51 11.80 -0.30 4.13
CA SER A 51 11.62 -0.28 5.59
C SER A 51 11.43 -1.69 6.14
N ILE A 52 11.88 -1.91 7.37
CA ILE A 52 11.45 -3.09 8.13
C ILE A 52 10.13 -2.79 8.82
N PHE A 53 9.20 -3.75 8.79
CA PHE A 53 7.97 -3.67 9.59
C PHE A 53 8.31 -3.82 11.07
N SER A 54 8.11 -2.78 11.87
CA SER A 54 8.55 -2.73 13.27
C SER A 54 7.87 -3.76 14.16
N LYS A 55 6.77 -4.39 13.71
CA LYS A 55 6.16 -5.54 14.40
C LYS A 55 7.21 -6.61 14.73
N HIS A 56 8.15 -6.86 13.82
CA HIS A 56 9.20 -7.86 13.99
C HIS A 56 10.25 -7.48 15.03
N LEU A 57 10.22 -6.24 15.52
CA LEU A 57 11.15 -5.66 16.48
C LEU A 57 10.49 -5.25 17.80
N HIS A 58 9.28 -5.72 18.11
CA HIS A 58 8.52 -5.37 19.31
C HIS A 58 9.21 -5.78 20.63
N TRP A 59 10.24 -6.59 20.56
CA TRP A 59 11.10 -6.99 21.69
C TRP A 59 12.20 -5.98 22.01
N LEU A 60 12.29 -4.85 21.27
CA LEU A 60 13.28 -3.79 21.43
C LEU A 60 12.61 -2.46 21.80
N ASN A 61 13.31 -1.61 22.53
CA ASN A 61 12.95 -0.19 22.68
C ASN A 61 13.25 0.59 21.40
N TYR A 62 12.91 1.89 21.36
CA TYR A 62 13.06 2.72 20.15
C TYR A 62 14.50 2.80 19.65
N THR A 63 15.46 3.00 20.55
CA THR A 63 16.89 3.14 20.21
C THR A 63 17.47 1.86 19.66
N ASP A 64 17.22 0.74 20.34
CA ASP A 64 17.74 -0.57 19.93
C ASP A 64 17.08 -1.06 18.64
N MET A 65 15.76 -0.77 18.46
CA MET A 65 15.03 -1.04 17.21
C MET A 65 15.67 -0.29 16.04
N ALA A 66 15.90 1.00 16.20
CA ALA A 66 16.47 1.86 15.17
C ALA A 66 17.91 1.44 14.82
N SER A 67 18.75 1.22 15.83
CA SER A 67 20.12 0.74 15.66
C SER A 67 20.16 -0.60 14.91
N LEU A 68 19.34 -1.58 15.33
CA LEU A 68 19.33 -2.89 14.66
C LEU A 68 18.82 -2.79 13.22
N ALA A 69 17.81 -1.96 12.94
CA ALA A 69 17.32 -1.74 11.58
C ALA A 69 18.42 -1.12 10.68
N ALA A 70 19.19 -0.14 11.20
CA ALA A 70 20.33 0.46 10.51
C ALA A 70 21.44 -0.57 10.26
N ASP A 71 21.80 -1.35 11.26
CA ASP A 71 22.83 -2.42 11.17
C ASP A 71 22.46 -3.52 10.16
N MET A 72 21.16 -3.75 9.98
CA MET A 72 20.67 -4.67 8.95
C MET A 72 20.70 -4.08 7.54
N GLY A 73 20.79 -2.76 7.37
CA GLY A 73 20.89 -2.08 6.09
C GLY A 73 19.56 -1.60 5.51
N PHE A 74 18.54 -1.39 6.33
CA PHE A 74 17.28 -0.77 5.91
C PHE A 74 17.44 0.74 5.66
N ASP A 75 16.53 1.33 4.85
CA ASP A 75 16.44 2.79 4.69
C ASP A 75 15.54 3.42 5.74
N GLY A 76 14.70 2.61 6.40
CA GLY A 76 13.72 3.11 7.36
C GLY A 76 13.00 2.04 8.14
N VAL A 77 12.02 2.52 8.90
CA VAL A 77 11.14 1.70 9.74
C VAL A 77 9.68 1.99 9.36
N ASP A 78 8.90 0.95 9.12
CA ASP A 78 7.44 1.00 9.02
C ASP A 78 6.87 0.81 10.43
N LEU A 79 6.63 1.95 11.13
CA LEU A 79 6.48 2.00 12.58
C LEU A 79 5.04 1.70 13.03
N THR A 80 4.87 0.76 13.96
CA THR A 80 3.57 0.44 14.54
C THR A 80 3.10 1.52 15.54
N VAL A 81 1.98 2.17 15.21
CA VAL A 81 1.28 3.18 16.04
C VAL A 81 -0.15 2.69 16.27
N ARG A 82 -0.29 1.69 17.13
CA ARG A 82 -1.55 0.97 17.36
C ARG A 82 -1.50 0.24 18.70
N PRO A 83 -2.61 -0.33 19.21
CA PRO A 83 -2.56 -1.22 20.37
C PRO A 83 -1.49 -2.31 20.18
N ASP A 84 -0.77 -2.61 21.24
CA ASP A 84 0.37 -3.55 21.29
C ASP A 84 1.56 -3.20 20.36
N GLY A 85 1.53 -2.04 19.69
CA GLY A 85 2.62 -1.53 18.86
C GLY A 85 3.78 -0.94 19.66
N HIS A 86 4.75 -0.37 18.95
CA HIS A 86 5.83 0.40 19.57
C HIS A 86 5.31 1.69 20.20
N VAL A 87 4.41 2.39 19.50
CA VAL A 87 3.75 3.59 20.00
C VAL A 87 2.27 3.27 20.22
N LEU A 88 1.82 3.46 21.44
CA LEU A 88 0.41 3.28 21.79
C LEU A 88 -0.39 4.54 21.37
N PRO A 89 -1.61 4.37 20.83
CA PRO A 89 -2.44 5.50 20.38
C PRO A 89 -2.67 6.57 21.46
N GLU A 90 -2.89 6.15 22.70
CA GLU A 90 -3.11 7.03 23.86
C GLU A 90 -1.88 7.84 24.27
N HIS A 91 -0.70 7.45 23.85
CA HIS A 91 0.57 8.10 24.12
C HIS A 91 1.21 8.73 22.86
N VAL A 92 0.50 8.74 21.72
CA VAL A 92 1.06 9.13 20.43
C VAL A 92 1.71 10.51 20.43
N ALA A 93 1.11 11.50 21.10
CA ALA A 93 1.64 12.86 21.15
C ALA A 93 3.02 12.96 21.85
N ALA A 94 3.25 12.11 22.86
CA ALA A 94 4.49 12.09 23.63
C ALA A 94 5.54 11.13 23.05
N ASP A 95 5.11 9.98 22.53
CA ASP A 95 6.01 8.86 22.21
C ASP A 95 6.35 8.76 20.73
N LEU A 96 5.47 9.18 19.82
CA LEU A 96 5.79 9.18 18.39
C LEU A 96 7.00 10.07 18.06
N PRO A 97 7.13 11.32 18.62
CA PRO A 97 8.33 12.12 18.40
C PRO A 97 9.61 11.45 18.91
N LYS A 98 9.56 10.74 20.04
CA LYS A 98 10.74 10.02 20.59
C LYS A 98 11.15 8.85 19.70
N ALA A 99 10.17 8.09 19.21
CA ALA A 99 10.43 6.97 18.33
C ALA A 99 11.01 7.44 16.97
N VAL A 100 10.46 8.51 16.39
CA VAL A 100 10.97 9.11 15.15
C VAL A 100 12.38 9.65 15.36
N ALA A 101 12.63 10.39 16.45
CA ALA A 101 13.96 10.90 16.75
C ALA A 101 15.01 9.77 16.89
N ALA A 102 14.68 8.66 17.52
CA ALA A 102 15.58 7.50 17.61
C ALA A 102 15.89 6.90 16.23
N VAL A 103 14.89 6.81 15.36
CA VAL A 103 15.05 6.32 13.97
C VAL A 103 15.95 7.27 13.17
N GLU A 104 15.76 8.59 13.28
CA GLU A 104 16.57 9.60 12.60
C GLU A 104 18.00 9.65 13.12
N GLN A 105 18.22 9.49 14.43
CA GLN A 105 19.56 9.39 15.03
C GLN A 105 20.36 8.19 14.51
N ALA A 106 19.66 7.11 14.14
CA ALA A 106 20.28 5.95 13.49
C ALA A 106 20.49 6.14 11.98
N GLY A 107 20.21 7.32 11.41
CA GLY A 107 20.36 7.62 9.98
C GLY A 107 19.21 7.09 9.11
N LEU A 108 18.12 6.66 9.70
CA LEU A 108 16.95 6.08 9.03
C LEU A 108 15.79 7.09 8.97
N LYS A 109 14.67 6.68 8.32
CA LYS A 109 13.42 7.44 8.30
C LYS A 109 12.21 6.58 8.65
N VAL A 110 11.18 7.20 9.21
CA VAL A 110 9.84 6.62 9.30
C VAL A 110 9.06 7.07 8.07
N TYR A 111 8.97 6.19 7.06
CA TYR A 111 8.23 6.50 5.82
C TYR A 111 6.74 6.27 5.96
N THR A 112 6.35 5.31 6.77
CA THR A 112 4.97 4.87 6.97
C THR A 112 4.76 4.53 8.44
N ILE A 113 3.57 4.81 8.96
CA ILE A 113 3.13 4.28 10.25
C ILE A 113 1.99 3.27 10.04
N VAL A 114 1.96 2.24 10.85
CA VAL A 114 0.92 1.21 10.82
C VAL A 114 -0.04 1.44 11.96
N THR A 115 -1.28 1.81 11.64
CA THR A 115 -2.28 2.26 12.60
C THR A 115 -3.48 1.32 12.69
N ASN A 116 -4.38 1.64 13.61
CA ASN A 116 -5.69 1.01 13.77
C ASN A 116 -6.83 1.90 13.27
N ILE A 117 -6.53 2.96 12.53
CA ILE A 117 -7.50 3.92 12.02
C ILE A 117 -8.41 3.28 10.97
N LYS A 118 -9.73 3.34 11.21
CA LYS A 118 -10.78 2.93 10.28
C LYS A 118 -11.65 4.10 9.84
N SER A 119 -11.90 5.05 10.75
CA SER A 119 -12.76 6.20 10.52
C SER A 119 -12.23 7.46 11.22
N PRO A 120 -12.73 8.66 10.84
CA PRO A 120 -12.36 9.90 11.53
C PRO A 120 -12.83 9.95 12.98
N ASP A 121 -13.90 9.23 13.32
CA ASP A 121 -14.57 9.35 14.63
C ASP A 121 -13.94 8.47 15.73
N GLU A 122 -12.94 7.65 15.40
CA GLU A 122 -12.26 6.84 16.42
C GLU A 122 -11.40 7.70 17.34
N LYS A 123 -11.36 7.30 18.60
CA LYS A 123 -10.85 8.09 19.75
C LYS A 123 -9.50 8.78 19.51
N TYR A 124 -8.57 8.15 18.81
CA TYR A 124 -7.21 8.67 18.65
C TYR A 124 -6.86 9.02 17.20
N THR A 125 -7.81 8.96 16.27
CA THR A 125 -7.54 9.21 14.84
C THR A 125 -6.94 10.59 14.63
N HIS A 126 -7.55 11.63 15.17
CA HIS A 126 -7.06 13.01 15.05
C HIS A 126 -5.67 13.20 15.66
N ASP A 127 -5.43 12.65 16.85
CA ASP A 127 -4.15 12.78 17.54
C ASP A 127 -3.01 12.09 16.77
N ILE A 128 -3.27 10.89 16.23
CA ILE A 128 -2.30 10.14 15.41
C ILE A 128 -1.97 10.92 14.14
N LEU A 129 -2.98 11.36 13.39
CA LEU A 129 -2.76 12.08 12.13
C LEU A 129 -2.06 13.42 12.36
N LYS A 130 -2.45 14.16 13.41
CA LYS A 130 -1.80 15.42 13.81
C LYS A 130 -0.33 15.22 14.17
N ALA A 131 -0.02 14.24 15.01
CA ALA A 131 1.35 13.96 15.43
C ALA A 131 2.22 13.48 14.25
N ALA A 132 1.71 12.57 13.42
CA ALA A 132 2.43 12.07 12.25
C ALA A 132 2.69 13.18 11.22
N SER A 133 1.69 13.99 10.90
CA SER A 133 1.81 15.14 10.00
C SER A 133 2.85 16.14 10.47
N ALA A 134 2.85 16.48 11.77
CA ALA A 134 3.82 17.40 12.37
C ALA A 134 5.27 16.92 12.27
N LEU A 135 5.48 15.60 12.17
CA LEU A 135 6.79 14.95 11.98
C LEU A 135 7.13 14.69 10.50
N GLY A 136 6.32 15.19 9.56
CA GLY A 136 6.56 15.00 8.13
C GLY A 136 6.29 13.59 7.60
N ILE A 137 5.64 12.73 8.38
CA ILE A 137 5.21 11.40 7.93
C ILE A 137 3.99 11.57 7.02
N LYS A 138 4.07 11.04 5.81
CA LYS A 138 3.02 11.22 4.80
C LYS A 138 2.00 10.08 4.79
N TYR A 139 2.46 8.86 5.00
CA TYR A 139 1.67 7.65 4.78
C TYR A 139 1.35 6.93 6.08
N TYR A 140 0.10 6.45 6.19
CA TYR A 140 -0.25 5.51 7.24
C TYR A 140 -1.04 4.34 6.69
N ARG A 141 -0.76 3.13 7.19
CA ARG A 141 -1.60 1.97 6.93
C ARG A 141 -2.87 2.06 7.77
N MET A 142 -4.01 1.94 7.11
CA MET A 142 -5.31 1.84 7.74
C MET A 142 -5.51 0.46 8.41
N ALA A 143 -6.43 0.35 9.35
CA ALA A 143 -6.91 -0.94 9.83
C ALA A 143 -7.83 -1.60 8.80
N TRP A 144 -7.94 -2.92 8.90
CA TRP A 144 -8.85 -3.69 8.06
C TRP A 144 -10.31 -3.54 8.49
N LEU A 145 -11.20 -3.59 7.51
CA LEU A 145 -12.64 -3.54 7.68
C LEU A 145 -13.25 -4.93 7.48
N ASN A 146 -14.23 -5.27 8.31
CA ASN A 146 -15.04 -6.46 8.13
C ASN A 146 -16.27 -6.13 7.28
N TYR A 147 -16.78 -7.11 6.57
CA TYR A 147 -18.13 -7.05 6.01
C TYR A 147 -19.17 -7.23 7.12
N ASP A 148 -20.21 -6.40 7.11
CA ASP A 148 -21.43 -6.66 7.89
C ASP A 148 -22.22 -7.77 7.19
N LYS A 149 -22.29 -8.91 7.84
CA LYS A 149 -22.96 -10.12 7.30
C LYS A 149 -24.48 -10.01 7.28
N SER A 150 -25.05 -8.97 7.89
CA SER A 150 -26.50 -8.72 7.90
C SER A 150 -27.01 -8.01 6.64
N ILE A 151 -26.13 -7.45 5.84
CA ILE A 151 -26.44 -6.75 4.58
C ILE A 151 -25.62 -7.35 3.42
N GLY A 152 -26.04 -7.06 2.17
CA GLY A 152 -25.35 -7.55 0.99
C GLY A 152 -23.99 -6.87 0.74
N ILE A 153 -23.16 -7.48 -0.12
CA ILE A 153 -21.87 -6.90 -0.50
C ILE A 153 -22.00 -5.49 -1.13
N PRO A 154 -22.97 -5.23 -2.04
CA PRO A 154 -23.12 -3.88 -2.60
C PRO A 154 -23.40 -2.81 -1.54
N GLU A 155 -24.21 -3.14 -0.51
CA GLU A 155 -24.53 -2.22 0.60
C GLU A 155 -23.31 -1.99 1.49
N ASN A 156 -22.52 -3.03 1.76
CA ASN A 156 -21.24 -2.91 2.46
C ASN A 156 -20.29 -1.97 1.71
N LEU A 157 -20.15 -2.14 0.40
CA LEU A 157 -19.27 -1.28 -0.41
C LEU A 157 -19.71 0.19 -0.37
N LYS A 158 -21.01 0.48 -0.37
CA LYS A 158 -21.53 1.85 -0.22
C LYS A 158 -21.19 2.43 1.16
N ALA A 159 -21.34 1.64 2.23
CA ALA A 159 -21.00 2.06 3.59
C ALA A 159 -19.50 2.34 3.73
N ILE A 160 -18.66 1.46 3.22
CA ILE A 160 -17.20 1.60 3.22
C ILE A 160 -16.76 2.83 2.41
N ASN A 161 -17.34 3.04 1.23
CA ASN A 161 -17.07 4.22 0.41
C ASN A 161 -17.39 5.51 1.16
N LYS A 162 -18.55 5.57 1.85
CA LYS A 162 -18.90 6.71 2.71
C LYS A 162 -17.89 6.94 3.83
N GLN A 163 -17.43 5.87 4.47
CA GLN A 163 -16.42 5.90 5.53
C GLN A 163 -15.07 6.41 5.01
N PHE A 164 -14.62 5.91 3.86
CA PHE A 164 -13.40 6.39 3.21
C PHE A 164 -13.50 7.86 2.78
N LYS A 165 -14.67 8.29 2.31
CA LYS A 165 -14.89 9.69 1.96
C LYS A 165 -14.81 10.63 3.17
N ALA A 166 -15.32 10.21 4.32
CA ALA A 166 -15.17 10.95 5.57
C ALA A 166 -13.69 11.01 6.02
N LEU A 167 -12.98 9.89 5.91
CA LEU A 167 -11.55 9.84 6.26
C LEU A 167 -10.68 10.63 5.26
N GLU A 168 -11.04 10.67 3.98
CA GLU A 168 -10.39 11.51 2.97
C GLU A 168 -10.40 12.99 3.35
N ALA A 169 -11.53 13.49 3.82
CA ALA A 169 -11.67 14.88 4.23
C ALA A 169 -10.72 15.22 5.40
N LEU A 170 -10.60 14.30 6.36
CA LEU A 170 -9.67 14.44 7.49
C LEU A 170 -8.21 14.33 7.03
N ASN A 171 -7.90 13.39 6.15
CA ASN A 171 -6.57 13.24 5.56
C ASN A 171 -6.12 14.52 4.82
N GLY A 172 -7.04 15.17 4.12
CA GLY A 172 -6.79 16.47 3.48
C GLY A 172 -6.38 17.55 4.48
N GLN A 173 -7.03 17.62 5.64
CA GLN A 173 -6.71 18.60 6.69
C GLN A 173 -5.29 18.43 7.25
N TYR A 174 -4.84 17.18 7.40
CA TYR A 174 -3.51 16.85 7.93
C TYR A 174 -2.48 16.61 6.84
N ASN A 175 -2.81 16.75 5.56
CA ASN A 175 -1.96 16.40 4.43
C ASN A 175 -1.38 14.97 4.53
N MET A 176 -2.20 14.05 5.02
CA MET A 176 -1.87 12.62 5.19
C MET A 176 -2.47 11.78 4.06
N HIS A 177 -1.94 10.58 3.87
CA HIS A 177 -2.48 9.60 2.93
C HIS A 177 -2.75 8.28 3.66
N GLY A 178 -4.02 7.89 3.73
CA GLY A 178 -4.43 6.61 4.27
C GLY A 178 -4.32 5.52 3.22
N ALA A 179 -3.48 4.54 3.48
CA ALA A 179 -3.22 3.41 2.59
C ALA A 179 -3.85 2.13 3.16
N TYR A 180 -4.88 1.61 2.48
CA TYR A 180 -5.51 0.34 2.86
C TYR A 180 -4.70 -0.83 2.31
N GLN A 181 -4.25 -1.73 3.18
CA GLN A 181 -3.55 -2.95 2.74
C GLN A 181 -4.55 -4.00 2.28
N ASN A 182 -4.47 -4.47 1.03
CA ASN A 182 -5.18 -5.68 0.62
C ASN A 182 -4.65 -6.86 1.43
N HIS A 183 -5.56 -7.63 2.06
CA HIS A 183 -5.19 -8.72 2.96
C HIS A 183 -6.09 -9.93 2.73
N SER A 184 -5.50 -11.09 2.48
CA SER A 184 -6.24 -12.34 2.24
C SER A 184 -7.12 -12.75 3.42
N GLY A 185 -8.23 -13.40 3.12
CA GLY A 185 -9.23 -13.85 4.08
C GLY A 185 -10.62 -13.25 3.84
N GLU A 186 -11.47 -13.26 4.86
CA GLU A 186 -12.87 -12.81 4.75
C GLU A 186 -13.07 -11.30 4.95
N LEU A 187 -12.01 -10.50 4.85
CA LEU A 187 -12.04 -9.05 5.06
C LEU A 187 -12.39 -8.30 3.77
N PHE A 188 -12.93 -7.09 3.90
CA PHE A 188 -12.93 -6.14 2.79
C PHE A 188 -11.50 -5.89 2.32
N GLY A 189 -11.30 -5.81 1.02
CA GLY A 189 -9.99 -5.61 0.40
C GLY A 189 -9.13 -6.89 0.32
N ALA A 190 -9.67 -8.07 0.65
CA ALA A 190 -9.03 -9.33 0.32
C ALA A 190 -8.97 -9.48 -1.21
N SER A 191 -10.11 -9.35 -1.88
CA SER A 191 -10.16 -9.19 -3.32
C SER A 191 -9.77 -7.77 -3.71
N VAL A 192 -8.81 -7.62 -4.63
CA VAL A 192 -8.40 -6.29 -5.15
C VAL A 192 -9.56 -5.56 -5.82
N TRP A 193 -10.52 -6.31 -6.38
CA TRP A 193 -11.70 -5.75 -7.04
C TRP A 193 -12.66 -5.05 -6.09
N ASP A 194 -12.89 -5.57 -4.89
CA ASP A 194 -13.74 -4.90 -3.91
C ASP A 194 -13.06 -3.67 -3.31
N LEU A 195 -11.74 -3.73 -3.12
CA LEU A 195 -10.95 -2.59 -2.70
C LEU A 195 -11.04 -1.44 -3.72
N TRP A 196 -10.91 -1.74 -5.01
CA TRP A 196 -11.10 -0.77 -6.08
C TRP A 196 -12.50 -0.12 -6.03
N LEU A 197 -13.57 -0.94 -5.93
CA LEU A 197 -14.94 -0.46 -5.84
C LEU A 197 -15.20 0.38 -4.57
N GLY A 198 -14.65 -0.04 -3.43
CA GLY A 198 -14.81 0.68 -2.16
C GLY A 198 -14.10 2.05 -2.12
N MET A 199 -13.10 2.25 -2.98
CA MET A 199 -12.37 3.52 -3.08
C MET A 199 -12.85 4.45 -4.20
N ASP A 200 -13.77 4.02 -5.06
CA ASP A 200 -14.08 4.67 -6.34
C ASP A 200 -14.39 6.18 -6.22
N ALA A 201 -15.16 6.60 -5.23
CA ALA A 201 -15.52 8.01 -5.03
C ALA A 201 -14.47 8.85 -4.29
N THR A 202 -13.31 8.29 -3.92
CA THR A 202 -12.25 9.01 -3.17
C THR A 202 -11.11 9.49 -4.06
N SER A 203 -10.40 10.54 -3.63
CA SER A 203 -9.18 10.98 -4.29
C SER A 203 -8.02 10.04 -4.00
N PRO A 204 -7.24 9.62 -5.02
CA PRO A 204 -6.03 8.84 -4.83
C PRO A 204 -4.90 9.60 -4.11
N ASP A 205 -5.05 10.90 -3.87
CA ASP A 205 -4.07 11.69 -3.13
C ASP A 205 -4.17 11.48 -1.62
N PHE A 206 -5.36 11.11 -1.13
CA PHE A 206 -5.63 10.99 0.30
C PHE A 206 -6.05 9.59 0.75
N ILE A 207 -6.66 8.79 -0.14
CA ILE A 207 -7.04 7.40 0.12
C ILE A 207 -6.50 6.51 -1.00
N GLY A 208 -5.72 5.52 -0.63
CA GLY A 208 -5.15 4.59 -1.58
C GLY A 208 -4.81 3.24 -0.99
N CYS A 209 -3.88 2.57 -1.62
CA CYS A 209 -3.53 1.19 -1.30
C CYS A 209 -2.06 1.08 -0.86
N GLN A 210 -1.83 0.37 0.24
CA GLN A 210 -0.57 -0.29 0.52
C GLN A 210 -0.65 -1.69 -0.12
N TYR A 211 -0.16 -1.80 -1.35
CA TYR A 211 -0.33 -3.02 -2.13
C TYR A 211 0.57 -4.14 -1.63
N ASP A 212 -0.04 -5.28 -1.32
CA ASP A 212 0.63 -6.49 -0.86
C ASP A 212 0.46 -7.58 -1.92
N VAL A 213 1.54 -7.82 -2.68
CA VAL A 213 1.52 -8.78 -3.80
C VAL A 213 1.29 -10.22 -3.31
N ARG A 214 1.77 -10.58 -2.10
CA ARG A 214 1.55 -11.91 -1.53
C ARG A 214 0.07 -12.17 -1.28
N HIS A 215 -0.64 -11.23 -0.67
CA HIS A 215 -2.06 -11.36 -0.44
C HIS A 215 -2.86 -11.37 -1.74
N ALA A 216 -2.47 -10.52 -2.71
CA ALA A 216 -3.09 -10.52 -4.03
C ALA A 216 -2.88 -11.86 -4.78
N THR A 217 -1.71 -12.49 -4.65
CA THR A 217 -1.44 -13.82 -5.21
C THR A 217 -2.26 -14.90 -4.51
N THR A 218 -2.40 -14.81 -3.17
CA THR A 218 -3.22 -15.76 -2.40
C THR A 218 -4.68 -15.77 -2.84
N GLU A 219 -5.27 -14.59 -3.06
CA GLU A 219 -6.69 -14.44 -3.40
C GLU A 219 -6.96 -14.52 -4.91
N GLY A 220 -6.02 -14.09 -5.72
CA GLY A 220 -6.22 -13.94 -7.16
C GLY A 220 -5.46 -14.94 -8.02
N ALA A 221 -4.57 -15.76 -7.46
CA ALA A 221 -3.67 -16.63 -8.23
C ALA A 221 -3.09 -15.84 -9.43
N ASP A 222 -3.19 -16.33 -10.65
CA ASP A 222 -2.66 -15.67 -11.86
C ASP A 222 -3.32 -14.32 -12.17
N THR A 223 -4.54 -14.07 -11.65
CA THR A 223 -5.27 -12.83 -11.94
C THR A 223 -4.79 -11.61 -11.16
N TRP A 224 -3.90 -11.79 -10.17
CA TRP A 224 -3.36 -10.67 -9.40
C TRP A 224 -2.72 -9.60 -10.30
N SER A 225 -2.07 -10.02 -11.37
CA SER A 225 -1.39 -9.11 -12.32
C SER A 225 -2.35 -8.31 -13.21
N THR A 226 -3.60 -8.76 -13.33
CA THR A 226 -4.67 -8.01 -13.97
C THR A 226 -5.36 -7.08 -12.96
N SER A 227 -5.67 -7.58 -11.77
CA SER A 227 -6.37 -6.80 -10.76
C SER A 227 -5.56 -5.63 -10.22
N ILE A 228 -4.22 -5.73 -10.12
CA ILE A 228 -3.36 -4.60 -9.71
C ILE A 228 -3.56 -3.37 -10.60
N GLN A 229 -3.88 -3.55 -11.90
CA GLN A 229 -4.06 -2.46 -12.84
C GLN A 229 -5.17 -1.48 -12.41
N THR A 230 -6.18 -1.96 -11.69
CA THR A 230 -7.27 -1.13 -11.18
C THR A 230 -6.83 -0.18 -10.07
N LEU A 231 -5.76 -0.52 -9.35
CA LEU A 231 -5.28 0.25 -8.19
C LEU A 231 -4.03 1.10 -8.48
N ILE A 232 -3.43 1.02 -9.68
CA ILE A 232 -2.17 1.72 -10.01
C ILE A 232 -2.15 3.18 -9.55
N PRO A 233 -3.16 4.04 -9.81
CA PRO A 233 -3.13 5.44 -9.38
C PRO A 233 -3.15 5.60 -7.84
N ARG A 234 -3.58 4.56 -7.13
CA ARG A 234 -3.80 4.54 -5.69
C ARG A 234 -2.70 3.85 -4.91
N ILE A 235 -1.78 3.13 -5.56
CA ILE A 235 -0.66 2.46 -4.91
C ILE A 235 0.40 3.52 -4.57
N LYS A 236 0.49 3.87 -3.29
CA LYS A 236 1.48 4.84 -2.79
C LYS A 236 2.55 4.18 -1.91
N THR A 237 2.25 3.04 -1.32
CA THR A 237 3.18 2.22 -0.54
C THR A 237 2.96 0.75 -0.88
N THR A 238 3.95 -0.09 -0.61
CA THR A 238 3.87 -1.52 -0.93
C THR A 238 4.43 -2.36 0.20
N ASN A 239 3.98 -3.62 0.27
CA ASN A 239 4.57 -4.64 1.13
C ASN A 239 5.08 -5.81 0.31
N VAL A 240 6.14 -6.43 0.79
CA VAL A 240 6.67 -7.68 0.23
C VAL A 240 6.86 -8.72 1.30
N LYS A 241 6.41 -9.91 1.03
CA LYS A 241 6.55 -11.15 1.79
C LYS A 241 6.22 -12.32 0.87
N ASP A 242 6.57 -13.54 1.26
CA ASP A 242 6.38 -14.69 0.40
C ASP A 242 5.65 -15.85 1.11
N PHE A 243 5.11 -16.77 0.31
CA PHE A 243 4.36 -17.91 0.80
C PHE A 243 4.30 -19.02 -0.24
N TYR A 244 3.89 -20.20 0.19
CA TYR A 244 3.32 -21.22 -0.68
C TYR A 244 2.09 -21.88 -0.04
N TRP A 245 1.29 -22.54 -0.86
CA TRP A 245 0.20 -23.37 -0.37
C TRP A 245 0.75 -24.70 0.13
N ASP A 246 0.55 -24.96 1.43
CA ASP A 246 0.93 -26.20 2.11
C ASP A 246 -0.31 -27.04 2.44
N LYS A 247 -0.19 -28.35 2.36
CA LYS A 247 -1.28 -29.28 2.72
C LYS A 247 -0.98 -29.94 4.07
N LYS A 248 -1.62 -29.44 5.13
CA LYS A 248 -1.50 -29.98 6.48
C LYS A 248 -2.81 -30.60 6.93
N ASN A 249 -2.77 -31.86 7.40
CA ASN A 249 -3.94 -32.61 7.85
C ASN A 249 -5.08 -32.62 6.79
N GLY A 250 -4.75 -32.75 5.52
CA GLY A 250 -5.71 -32.80 4.42
C GLY A 250 -6.27 -31.45 3.98
N LYS A 251 -5.96 -30.36 4.68
CA LYS A 251 -6.43 -28.99 4.35
C LYS A 251 -5.31 -28.15 3.77
N TRP A 252 -5.62 -27.40 2.71
CA TRP A 252 -4.71 -26.40 2.16
C TRP A 252 -4.68 -25.17 3.07
N GLN A 253 -3.49 -24.68 3.34
CA GLN A 253 -3.25 -23.49 4.15
C GLN A 253 -2.08 -22.69 3.58
N VAL A 254 -2.10 -21.40 3.81
CA VAL A 254 -0.99 -20.53 3.49
C VAL A 254 0.16 -20.79 4.46
N LYS A 255 1.36 -21.04 3.94
CA LYS A 255 2.59 -21.12 4.71
C LYS A 255 3.54 -20.00 4.30
N SER A 256 3.81 -19.07 5.22
CA SER A 256 4.79 -18.00 4.99
C SER A 256 6.20 -18.58 4.97
N VAL A 257 7.04 -18.06 4.09
CA VAL A 257 8.44 -18.51 3.89
C VAL A 257 9.35 -17.29 3.68
N PRO A 258 10.68 -17.46 3.78
CA PRO A 258 11.63 -16.43 3.41
C PRO A 258 11.42 -15.93 1.98
N LEU A 259 11.76 -14.67 1.76
CA LEU A 259 11.53 -14.00 0.48
C LEU A 259 12.28 -14.68 -0.66
N GLY A 260 11.56 -15.07 -1.72
CA GLY A 260 12.07 -15.81 -2.87
C GLY A 260 12.05 -17.34 -2.73
N GLU A 261 11.55 -17.86 -1.60
CA GLU A 261 11.39 -19.31 -1.39
C GLU A 261 9.93 -19.77 -1.60
N GLY A 262 9.04 -18.87 -1.98
CA GLY A 262 7.63 -19.13 -2.16
C GLY A 262 7.19 -19.13 -3.62
N MET A 263 5.94 -18.74 -3.84
CA MET A 263 5.29 -18.79 -5.15
C MET A 263 4.84 -17.44 -5.68
N VAL A 264 5.21 -16.34 -5.02
CA VAL A 264 4.95 -14.99 -5.54
C VAL A 264 5.84 -14.73 -6.76
N ASP A 265 5.24 -14.36 -7.89
CA ASP A 265 5.99 -13.97 -9.11
C ASP A 265 6.58 -12.56 -8.95
N PHE A 266 7.68 -12.45 -8.18
CA PHE A 266 8.39 -11.18 -7.96
C PHE A 266 8.96 -10.58 -9.24
N PRO A 267 9.53 -11.35 -10.20
CA PRO A 267 9.97 -10.80 -11.47
C PRO A 267 8.86 -10.05 -12.20
N LYS A 268 7.66 -10.63 -12.29
CA LYS A 268 6.49 -9.97 -12.89
C LYS A 268 6.04 -8.75 -12.09
N TYR A 269 6.06 -8.86 -10.75
CA TYR A 269 5.68 -7.77 -9.87
C TYR A 269 6.59 -6.54 -10.03
N PHE A 270 7.91 -6.70 -9.94
CA PHE A 270 8.85 -5.59 -10.07
C PHE A 270 8.83 -4.97 -11.47
N ARG A 271 8.59 -5.77 -12.52
CA ARG A 271 8.37 -5.24 -13.87
C ARG A 271 7.16 -4.32 -13.92
N ILE A 272 6.04 -4.71 -13.32
CA ILE A 272 4.84 -3.86 -13.24
C ILE A 272 5.15 -2.57 -12.46
N LEU A 273 5.82 -2.64 -11.31
CA LEU A 273 6.20 -1.45 -10.54
C LEU A 273 7.04 -0.47 -11.39
N LYS A 274 8.02 -1.00 -12.14
CA LYS A 274 8.88 -0.20 -13.04
C LYS A 274 8.08 0.45 -14.15
N GLU A 275 7.30 -0.31 -14.89
CA GLU A 275 6.49 0.15 -16.04
C GLU A 275 5.46 1.20 -15.60
N GLN A 276 4.85 1.02 -14.44
CA GLN A 276 3.83 1.92 -13.89
C GLN A 276 4.41 3.04 -13.02
N LYS A 277 5.73 3.12 -12.90
CA LYS A 277 6.44 4.15 -12.11
C LYS A 277 6.00 4.19 -10.64
N ILE A 278 5.68 3.05 -10.06
CA ILE A 278 5.34 2.91 -8.65
C ILE A 278 6.65 2.82 -7.86
N ASN A 279 7.00 3.88 -7.16
CA ASN A 279 8.28 4.03 -6.45
C ASN A 279 8.14 4.50 -4.99
N GLY A 280 6.95 4.36 -4.42
CA GLY A 280 6.69 4.67 -3.02
C GLY A 280 7.45 3.74 -2.05
N PRO A 281 7.43 4.04 -0.74
CA PRO A 281 8.09 3.21 0.26
C PRO A 281 7.59 1.77 0.24
N MET A 282 8.52 0.83 0.44
CA MET A 282 8.25 -0.60 0.47
C MET A 282 8.59 -1.16 1.85
N SER A 283 7.66 -1.90 2.46
CA SER A 283 7.84 -2.54 3.75
C SER A 283 8.15 -4.04 3.57
N LEU A 284 9.26 -4.50 4.15
CA LEU A 284 9.60 -5.92 4.21
C LEU A 284 8.93 -6.57 5.41
N HIS A 285 8.13 -7.60 5.15
CA HIS A 285 7.42 -8.39 6.15
C HIS A 285 7.98 -9.81 6.22
N CYS A 286 8.64 -10.15 7.32
CA CYS A 286 9.17 -11.48 7.56
C CYS A 286 8.16 -12.28 8.43
N GLU A 287 7.15 -12.88 7.80
CA GLU A 287 6.01 -13.52 8.48
C GLU A 287 6.15 -15.07 8.59
N TYR A 288 7.31 -15.62 8.29
CA TYR A 288 7.66 -17.01 8.58
C TYR A 288 8.20 -17.17 10.00
N GLU A 289 8.46 -18.39 10.44
CA GLU A 289 8.90 -18.66 11.82
C GLU A 289 10.24 -17.97 12.14
N LEU A 290 10.18 -17.00 13.04
CA LEU A 290 11.30 -16.18 13.50
C LEU A 290 11.29 -16.02 15.04
N GLY A 291 11.03 -17.13 15.74
CA GLY A 291 11.05 -17.14 17.20
C GLY A 291 10.02 -16.24 17.86
N GLY A 292 8.88 -16.02 17.21
CA GLY A 292 7.80 -15.16 17.67
C GLY A 292 7.84 -13.74 17.11
N ALA A 293 8.94 -13.30 16.48
CA ALA A 293 9.03 -11.97 15.88
C ALA A 293 8.00 -11.78 14.75
N GLN A 294 7.66 -12.83 14.00
CA GLN A 294 6.64 -12.83 12.97
C GLN A 294 5.26 -12.39 13.50
N ASP A 295 4.98 -12.65 14.76
CA ASP A 295 3.73 -12.32 15.44
C ASP A 295 3.81 -11.07 16.32
N GLY A 296 5.00 -10.47 16.43
CA GLY A 296 5.26 -9.29 17.26
C GLY A 296 5.46 -9.61 18.74
N ALA A 297 6.04 -10.76 19.05
CA ALA A 297 6.38 -11.15 20.41
C ALA A 297 7.32 -10.11 21.07
N LYS A 298 7.15 -9.92 22.38
CA LYS A 298 7.99 -9.03 23.18
C LYS A 298 9.29 -9.72 23.66
N GLN A 299 9.45 -11.00 23.35
CA GLN A 299 10.65 -11.79 23.60
C GLN A 299 10.80 -12.81 22.48
N LEU A 300 12.05 -13.02 22.05
CA LEU A 300 12.36 -14.02 21.01
C LEU A 300 12.68 -15.37 21.66
N THR A 301 12.29 -16.45 20.98
CA THR A 301 12.69 -17.83 21.33
C THR A 301 13.94 -18.28 20.55
N ILE A 302 14.47 -17.44 19.66
CA ILE A 302 15.73 -17.64 18.93
C ILE A 302 16.74 -16.55 19.30
N SER A 303 18.00 -16.73 18.96
CA SER A 303 19.03 -15.71 19.20
C SER A 303 18.81 -14.49 18.30
N LYS A 304 19.25 -13.31 18.78
CA LYS A 304 19.28 -12.08 17.97
C LYS A 304 20.05 -12.27 16.66
N ASP A 305 21.15 -13.03 16.67
CA ASP A 305 21.96 -13.29 15.49
C ASP A 305 21.22 -14.14 14.45
N ALA A 306 20.48 -15.17 14.90
CA ALA A 306 19.65 -16.00 14.02
C ALA A 306 18.55 -15.14 13.36
N PHE A 307 17.85 -14.33 14.14
CA PHE A 307 16.86 -13.37 13.63
C PHE A 307 17.49 -12.42 12.60
N THR A 308 18.58 -11.76 12.97
CA THR A 308 19.26 -10.77 12.13
C THR A 308 19.76 -11.39 10.81
N THR A 309 20.31 -12.59 10.86
CA THR A 309 20.79 -13.32 9.69
C THR A 309 19.65 -13.61 8.71
N ALA A 310 18.50 -14.09 9.21
CA ALA A 310 17.34 -14.39 8.41
C ALA A 310 16.77 -13.11 7.73
N VAL A 311 16.59 -12.04 8.48
CA VAL A 311 16.08 -10.77 7.95
C VAL A 311 17.04 -10.13 6.94
N LYS A 312 18.36 -10.19 7.19
CA LYS A 312 19.37 -9.71 6.24
C LYS A 312 19.36 -10.51 4.92
N LYS A 313 19.11 -11.81 4.98
CA LYS A 313 18.95 -12.64 3.78
C LYS A 313 17.78 -12.17 2.94
N ASP A 314 16.60 -11.94 3.54
CA ASP A 314 15.43 -11.44 2.85
C ASP A 314 15.67 -10.03 2.27
N LEU A 315 16.30 -9.14 3.04
CA LEU A 315 16.64 -7.81 2.57
C LEU A 315 17.62 -7.85 1.38
N ALA A 316 18.61 -8.74 1.40
CA ALA A 316 19.55 -8.91 0.31
C ALA A 316 18.85 -9.42 -0.96
N THR A 317 17.93 -10.37 -0.84
CA THR A 317 17.08 -10.85 -1.93
C THR A 317 16.27 -9.72 -2.54
N LEU A 318 15.59 -8.93 -1.71
CA LEU A 318 14.81 -7.77 -2.15
C LEU A 318 15.68 -6.71 -2.85
N ARG A 319 16.82 -6.37 -2.26
CA ARG A 319 17.79 -5.41 -2.85
C ARG A 319 18.32 -5.89 -4.21
N GLY A 320 18.52 -7.21 -4.36
CA GLY A 320 18.89 -7.83 -5.63
C GLY A 320 17.87 -7.52 -6.72
N TRP A 321 16.59 -7.77 -6.45
CA TRP A 321 15.51 -7.47 -7.40
C TRP A 321 15.36 -5.97 -7.68
N LEU A 322 15.37 -5.13 -6.65
CA LEU A 322 15.29 -3.67 -6.85
C LEU A 322 16.42 -3.16 -7.76
N LYS A 323 17.64 -3.70 -7.61
CA LYS A 323 18.78 -3.39 -8.48
C LYS A 323 18.57 -3.90 -9.90
N GLU A 324 18.09 -5.14 -10.08
CA GLU A 324 17.82 -5.77 -11.38
C GLU A 324 16.83 -4.95 -12.22
N TYR A 325 15.75 -4.46 -11.57
CA TYR A 325 14.71 -3.69 -12.24
C TYR A 325 14.94 -2.17 -12.19
N ASP A 326 16.06 -1.70 -11.64
CA ASP A 326 16.39 -0.27 -11.48
C ASP A 326 15.26 0.53 -10.79
N LEU A 327 14.84 0.05 -9.61
CA LEU A 327 13.79 0.58 -8.73
C LEU A 327 14.35 1.19 -7.43
#